data_988f34345cca5965762c4e75037c19b6
#
_entry.id   988f34345cca5965762c4e75037c19b6
#
_cell.length_a   1.000
_cell.length_b   1.000
_cell.length_c   1.000
_cell.angle_alpha   90.00
_cell.angle_beta   90.00
_cell.angle_gamma   90.00
#
_symmetry.space_group_name_H-M   'P 1'
#
loop_
_entity.id
_entity.type
_entity.pdbx_description
1 polymer ?
#
loop_
_entity_poly.entity_id
_entity_poly.type
_entity_poly.pdbx_seq_one_letter_code
_entity_poly.pdbx_strand_id
1 'polypeptide(L)'
;MLFNTMEAIKKIATSIPGVFVLEPCVFGDQRGFFLESYNERVFRELGIGDRFVQDNHSGSTKNVLRGLHYQIKNAQGKLVRAIEGEILDVAVDLRRSSPTFGKWEAVRLSGENKRMLWIPAGLAHGFLVISNSAHVLYKTTDYYSPEHERTLAWNDPNLKIDWQLEGQPTVSAKDQRGAAFRDAETFE
;
A
#
# COMPACT_ATOMS: atom_id res chain seq x y z
N MET A 1 30.38 -10.18 5.54
CA MET A 1 29.67 -9.89 6.78
C MET A 1 28.38 -10.66 6.76
N LEU A 2 28.18 -11.60 7.68
CA LEU A 2 26.92 -12.31 7.89
C LEU A 2 26.01 -11.34 8.66
N PHE A 3 25.05 -10.72 7.98
CA PHE A 3 24.05 -9.90 8.62
C PHE A 3 23.13 -10.80 9.45
N ASN A 4 22.96 -10.47 10.71
CA ASN A 4 22.01 -11.16 11.57
C ASN A 4 20.61 -10.83 11.04
N THR A 5 19.87 -11.81 10.54
CA THR A 5 18.60 -11.64 9.81
C THR A 5 17.51 -10.93 10.63
N MET A 6 17.61 -10.88 11.94
CA MET A 6 16.65 -10.21 12.84
C MET A 6 16.77 -8.68 12.89
N GLU A 7 17.84 -8.06 12.34
CA GLU A 7 18.03 -6.60 12.35
C GLU A 7 17.75 -5.94 10.98
N ALA A 8 17.42 -6.73 9.95
CA ALA A 8 17.31 -6.20 8.58
C ALA A 8 16.07 -5.34 8.33
N ILE A 9 14.93 -5.66 8.95
CA ILE A 9 13.64 -4.96 8.77
C ILE A 9 12.87 -4.97 10.09
N LYS A 10 12.51 -3.77 10.58
CA LYS A 10 11.62 -3.62 11.73
C LYS A 10 10.17 -3.67 11.28
N LYS A 11 9.38 -4.61 11.82
CA LYS A 11 7.94 -4.72 11.59
C LYS A 11 7.17 -3.97 12.67
N ILE A 12 6.31 -3.04 12.26
CA ILE A 12 5.46 -2.21 13.13
C ILE A 12 4.00 -2.52 12.79
N ALA A 13 3.24 -2.95 13.80
CA ALA A 13 1.81 -3.17 13.65
C ALA A 13 1.07 -1.85 13.45
N THR A 14 0.00 -1.90 12.65
CA THR A 14 -0.95 -0.78 12.49
C THR A 14 -2.24 -1.06 13.26
N SER A 15 -3.24 -0.20 13.12
CA SER A 15 -4.56 -0.40 13.71
C SER A 15 -5.36 -1.53 13.04
N ILE A 16 -4.98 -1.92 11.80
CA ILE A 16 -5.67 -2.97 11.03
C ILE A 16 -4.89 -4.28 11.13
N PRO A 17 -5.50 -5.37 11.61
CA PRO A 17 -4.83 -6.67 11.73
C PRO A 17 -4.27 -7.16 10.39
N GLY A 18 -2.98 -7.50 10.39
CA GLY A 18 -2.27 -8.00 9.22
C GLY A 18 -1.63 -6.91 8.35
N VAL A 19 -1.95 -5.63 8.55
CA VAL A 19 -1.27 -4.51 7.89
C VAL A 19 -0.06 -4.10 8.72
N PHE A 20 1.11 -3.97 8.09
CA PHE A 20 2.35 -3.64 8.78
C PHE A 20 3.14 -2.55 8.06
N VAL A 21 3.65 -1.59 8.82
CA VAL A 21 4.74 -0.74 8.36
C VAL A 21 6.05 -1.48 8.55
N LEU A 22 6.87 -1.51 7.50
CA LEU A 22 8.18 -2.15 7.49
C LEU A 22 9.25 -1.08 7.33
N GLU A 23 10.15 -0.97 8.29
CA GLU A 23 11.31 -0.07 8.26
C GLU A 23 12.56 -0.89 7.97
N PRO A 24 13.14 -0.77 6.75
CA PRO A 24 14.37 -1.49 6.41
C PRO A 24 15.58 -0.88 7.10
N CYS A 25 16.60 -1.71 7.34
CA CYS A 25 17.92 -1.18 7.70
C CYS A 25 18.55 -0.51 6.47
N VAL A 26 18.96 0.74 6.63
CA VAL A 26 19.58 1.54 5.57
C VAL A 26 21.06 1.75 5.89
N PHE A 27 21.94 1.35 4.98
CA PHE A 27 23.39 1.55 5.09
C PHE A 27 23.79 2.72 4.21
N GLY A 28 24.30 3.78 4.81
CA GLY A 28 24.74 5.00 4.12
C GLY A 28 26.25 5.17 4.16
N ASP A 29 26.85 5.64 3.05
CA ASP A 29 28.24 6.10 2.98
C ASP A 29 28.38 7.28 1.97
N GLN A 30 29.60 7.71 1.69
CA GLN A 30 29.88 8.81 0.74
C GLN A 30 29.38 8.55 -0.71
N ARG A 31 28.99 7.31 -1.06
CA ARG A 31 28.44 6.94 -2.37
C ARG A 31 26.92 7.02 -2.40
N GLY A 32 26.25 7.21 -1.24
CA GLY A 32 24.80 7.19 -1.09
C GLY A 32 24.34 6.15 -0.08
N PHE A 33 23.31 5.38 -0.42
CA PHE A 33 22.75 4.37 0.48
C PHE A 33 22.59 3.02 -0.20
N PHE A 34 22.53 1.99 0.62
CA PHE A 34 22.12 0.63 0.24
C PHE A 34 21.10 0.11 1.26
N LEU A 35 20.09 -0.59 0.78
CA LEU A 35 19.16 -1.34 1.61
C LEU A 35 18.70 -2.61 0.89
N GLU A 36 18.40 -3.66 1.64
CA GLU A 36 17.68 -4.81 1.14
C GLU A 36 16.17 -4.49 1.20
N SER A 37 15.54 -4.29 0.04
CA SER A 37 14.14 -3.87 -0.03
C SER A 37 13.17 -5.07 -0.02
N TYR A 38 13.64 -6.25 -0.35
CA TYR A 38 12.89 -7.50 -0.29
C TYR A 38 13.83 -8.70 -0.23
N ASN A 39 13.52 -9.61 0.67
CA ASN A 39 14.16 -10.92 0.77
C ASN A 39 13.08 -11.91 1.24
N GLU A 40 12.75 -12.89 0.40
CA GLU A 40 11.66 -13.84 0.68
C GLU A 40 11.79 -14.52 2.04
N ARG A 41 13.00 -14.93 2.43
CA ARG A 41 13.25 -15.59 3.71
C ARG A 41 12.96 -14.64 4.89
N VAL A 42 13.48 -13.41 4.84
CA VAL A 42 13.26 -12.39 5.88
C VAL A 42 11.78 -12.06 6.01
N PHE A 43 11.08 -11.86 4.89
CA PHE A 43 9.64 -11.56 4.91
C PHE A 43 8.83 -12.72 5.48
N ARG A 44 9.20 -13.97 5.15
CA ARG A 44 8.56 -15.16 5.73
C ARG A 44 8.78 -15.24 7.25
N GLU A 45 9.98 -14.93 7.75
CA GLU A 45 10.28 -14.85 9.19
C GLU A 45 9.47 -13.74 9.88
N LEU A 46 9.16 -12.64 9.18
CA LEU A 46 8.28 -11.58 9.65
C LEU A 46 6.78 -11.96 9.60
N GLY A 47 6.44 -13.16 9.13
CA GLY A 47 5.06 -13.64 8.98
C GLY A 47 4.37 -13.15 7.71
N ILE A 48 5.13 -12.70 6.72
CA ILE A 48 4.67 -12.34 5.37
C ILE A 48 5.19 -13.44 4.44
N GLY A 49 4.48 -14.57 4.41
CA GLY A 49 4.90 -15.77 3.67
C GLY A 49 4.35 -15.85 2.25
N ASP A 50 3.62 -14.84 1.81
CA ASP A 50 3.03 -14.78 0.49
C ASP A 50 4.10 -14.69 -0.61
N ARG A 51 3.88 -15.40 -1.71
CA ARG A 51 4.75 -15.31 -2.88
C ARG A 51 4.37 -14.08 -3.71
N PHE A 52 5.33 -13.22 -3.99
CA PHE A 52 5.13 -12.10 -4.93
C PHE A 52 5.39 -12.58 -6.37
N VAL A 53 4.45 -12.23 -7.27
CA VAL A 53 4.45 -12.72 -8.65
C VAL A 53 4.51 -11.61 -9.69
N GLN A 54 4.27 -10.35 -9.30
CA GLN A 54 4.24 -9.20 -10.20
C GLN A 54 4.76 -7.96 -9.49
N ASP A 55 5.56 -7.17 -10.22
CA ASP A 55 6.00 -5.82 -9.80
C ASP A 55 5.32 -4.77 -10.66
N ASN A 56 4.94 -3.66 -10.04
CA ASN A 56 4.35 -2.50 -10.69
C ASN A 56 5.13 -1.24 -10.32
N HIS A 57 5.28 -0.32 -11.27
CA HIS A 57 5.92 0.97 -11.07
C HIS A 57 5.02 2.08 -11.63
N SER A 58 4.75 3.09 -10.84
CA SER A 58 4.02 4.28 -11.27
C SER A 58 4.78 5.55 -10.93
N GLY A 59 4.71 6.54 -11.82
CA GLY A 59 5.15 7.92 -11.58
C GLY A 59 3.95 8.85 -11.63
N SER A 60 3.87 9.82 -10.72
CA SER A 60 2.74 10.75 -10.61
C SER A 60 3.19 12.09 -10.04
N THR A 61 2.51 13.17 -10.43
CA THR A 61 2.74 14.52 -9.92
C THR A 61 1.93 14.79 -8.65
N LYS A 62 2.22 15.89 -7.96
CA LYS A 62 1.53 16.34 -6.74
C LYS A 62 0.00 16.29 -6.93
N ASN A 63 -0.68 15.92 -5.87
CA ASN A 63 -2.13 15.87 -5.76
C ASN A 63 -2.82 14.84 -6.70
N VAL A 64 -2.05 13.94 -7.35
CA VAL A 64 -2.62 12.76 -8.01
C VAL A 64 -3.02 11.74 -6.96
N LEU A 65 -4.29 11.30 -7.01
CA LEU A 65 -4.83 10.21 -6.18
C LEU A 65 -5.15 9.01 -7.08
N ARG A 66 -4.70 7.83 -6.67
CA ARG A 66 -4.98 6.55 -7.34
C ARG A 66 -5.65 5.61 -6.36
N GLY A 67 -6.77 5.02 -6.75
CA GLY A 67 -7.47 4.05 -5.92
C GLY A 67 -8.90 4.50 -5.56
N LEU A 68 -9.54 3.80 -4.67
CA LEU A 68 -9.06 2.62 -3.91
C LEU A 68 -9.32 1.33 -4.71
N HIS A 69 -8.29 0.56 -4.98
CA HIS A 69 -8.38 -0.62 -5.87
C HIS A 69 -8.19 -1.94 -5.10
N TYR A 70 -8.99 -2.93 -5.46
CA TYR A 70 -8.86 -4.32 -4.99
C TYR A 70 -9.35 -5.30 -6.05
N GLN A 71 -9.05 -6.58 -5.91
CA GLN A 71 -9.61 -7.67 -6.72
C GLN A 71 -10.44 -8.58 -5.84
N ILE A 72 -11.72 -8.80 -6.23
CA ILE A 72 -12.64 -9.63 -5.42
C ILE A 72 -12.33 -11.12 -5.56
N LYS A 73 -11.74 -11.53 -6.67
CA LYS A 73 -11.11 -12.85 -6.88
C LYS A 73 -9.66 -12.62 -7.29
N ASN A 74 -8.81 -13.61 -7.09
CA ASN A 74 -7.36 -13.46 -7.25
C ASN A 74 -6.87 -12.25 -6.42
N ALA A 75 -7.36 -12.18 -5.17
CA ALA A 75 -7.15 -11.04 -4.30
C ALA A 75 -5.66 -10.85 -3.99
N GLN A 76 -5.17 -9.64 -4.22
CA GLN A 76 -3.75 -9.32 -4.13
C GLN A 76 -3.38 -8.76 -2.76
N GLY A 77 -2.43 -9.40 -2.07
CA GLY A 77 -1.60 -8.72 -1.09
C GLY A 77 -0.61 -7.79 -1.81
N LYS A 78 -0.26 -6.67 -1.19
CA LYS A 78 0.61 -5.64 -1.78
C LYS A 78 1.71 -5.24 -0.83
N LEU A 79 2.94 -5.14 -1.35
CA LEU A 79 4.07 -4.53 -0.65
C LEU A 79 4.44 -3.24 -1.36
N VAL A 80 4.09 -2.10 -0.76
CA VAL A 80 4.18 -0.77 -1.37
C VAL A 80 5.35 0.02 -0.81
N ARG A 81 6.06 0.76 -1.66
CA ARG A 81 7.09 1.73 -1.26
C ARG A 81 7.17 2.90 -2.23
N ALA A 82 7.42 4.10 -1.72
CA ALA A 82 7.87 5.22 -2.55
C ALA A 82 9.40 5.16 -2.66
N ILE A 83 9.93 5.18 -3.90
CA ILE A 83 11.37 5.21 -4.17
C ILE A 83 11.87 6.63 -4.37
N GLU A 84 10.98 7.54 -4.75
CA GLU A 84 11.19 8.97 -4.89
C GLU A 84 9.94 9.73 -4.48
N GLY A 85 10.11 10.90 -3.88
CA GLY A 85 9.00 11.72 -3.39
C GLY A 85 8.33 11.14 -2.15
N GLU A 86 7.11 11.59 -1.89
CA GLU A 86 6.30 11.22 -0.72
C GLU A 86 4.85 11.00 -1.12
N ILE A 87 4.25 9.95 -0.56
CA ILE A 87 2.82 9.62 -0.71
C ILE A 87 2.17 9.43 0.66
N LEU A 88 0.87 9.67 0.74
CA LEU A 88 -0.01 9.15 1.77
C LEU A 88 -0.63 7.86 1.22
N ASP A 89 -0.21 6.73 1.73
CA ASP A 89 -0.64 5.40 1.30
C ASP A 89 -1.75 4.90 2.21
N VAL A 90 -2.88 4.47 1.65
CA VAL A 90 -4.12 4.16 2.37
C VAL A 90 -4.59 2.74 2.08
N ALA A 91 -4.89 1.99 3.13
CA ALA A 91 -5.52 0.69 3.07
C ALA A 91 -6.85 0.69 3.81
N VAL A 92 -7.91 0.15 3.21
CA VAL A 92 -9.27 0.04 3.78
C VAL A 92 -9.60 -1.43 3.96
N ASP A 93 -9.99 -1.85 5.17
CA ASP A 93 -10.36 -3.23 5.46
C ASP A 93 -11.74 -3.58 4.91
N LEU A 94 -11.80 -4.52 3.96
CA LEU A 94 -13.03 -5.01 3.33
C LEU A 94 -13.41 -6.44 3.77
N ARG A 95 -12.73 -7.00 4.78
CA ARG A 95 -13.01 -8.33 5.33
C ARG A 95 -14.12 -8.24 6.38
N ARG A 96 -15.29 -8.79 6.10
CA ARG A 96 -16.49 -8.72 6.98
C ARG A 96 -16.26 -9.32 8.35
N SER A 97 -15.48 -10.40 8.42
CA SER A 97 -15.13 -11.06 9.68
C SER A 97 -14.08 -10.30 10.51
N SER A 98 -13.46 -9.26 9.96
CA SER A 98 -12.45 -8.46 10.66
C SER A 98 -13.08 -7.51 11.69
N PRO A 99 -12.47 -7.35 12.88
CA PRO A 99 -12.91 -6.34 13.86
C PRO A 99 -12.72 -4.91 13.37
N THR A 100 -11.97 -4.74 12.28
CA THR A 100 -11.70 -3.44 11.66
C THR A 100 -12.38 -3.28 10.30
N PHE A 101 -13.41 -4.06 9.99
CA PHE A 101 -14.21 -3.90 8.77
C PHE A 101 -14.66 -2.44 8.58
N GLY A 102 -14.39 -1.85 7.41
CA GLY A 102 -14.68 -0.46 7.09
C GLY A 102 -13.75 0.56 7.76
N LYS A 103 -12.75 0.13 8.51
CA LYS A 103 -11.68 1.03 9.00
C LYS A 103 -10.58 1.16 7.97
N TRP A 104 -9.82 2.24 8.08
CA TRP A 104 -8.69 2.50 7.21
C TRP A 104 -7.44 2.86 8.01
N GLU A 105 -6.29 2.62 7.41
CA GLU A 105 -4.97 3.02 7.90
C GLU A 105 -4.32 3.89 6.83
N ALA A 106 -3.66 4.96 7.24
CA ALA A 106 -2.92 5.84 6.34
C ALA A 106 -1.47 6.01 6.83
N VAL A 107 -0.52 5.78 5.94
CA VAL A 107 0.91 5.80 6.24
C VAL A 107 1.66 6.67 5.23
N ARG A 108 2.53 7.56 5.72
CA ARG A 108 3.44 8.30 4.85
C ARG A 108 4.62 7.42 4.46
N LEU A 109 4.74 7.17 3.14
CA LEU A 109 5.86 6.47 2.52
C LEU A 109 6.65 7.46 1.67
N SER A 110 7.98 7.46 1.79
CA SER A 110 8.81 8.37 1.01
C SER A 110 10.15 7.77 0.63
N GLY A 111 10.77 8.36 -0.41
CA GLY A 111 12.14 8.08 -0.77
C GLY A 111 13.15 8.42 0.34
N GLU A 112 12.77 9.24 1.33
CA GLU A 112 13.61 9.57 2.50
C GLU A 112 13.46 8.54 3.62
N ASN A 113 12.20 8.27 4.07
CA ASN A 113 11.98 7.38 5.20
C ASN A 113 12.18 5.90 4.86
N LYS A 114 12.22 5.53 3.57
CA LYS A 114 12.44 4.17 3.05
C LYS A 114 11.41 3.14 3.55
N ARG A 115 10.34 3.59 4.24
CA ARG A 115 9.28 2.71 4.76
C ARG A 115 8.56 2.00 3.63
N MET A 116 8.07 0.82 3.96
CA MET A 116 7.17 0.04 3.11
C MET A 116 5.88 -0.24 3.88
N LEU A 117 4.77 -0.39 3.15
CA LEU A 117 3.50 -0.85 3.72
C LEU A 117 3.18 -2.23 3.15
N TRP A 118 3.03 -3.21 4.04
CA TRP A 118 2.45 -4.50 3.71
C TRP A 118 0.95 -4.45 3.94
N ILE A 119 0.19 -4.76 2.90
CA ILE A 119 -1.28 -4.79 2.86
C ILE A 119 -1.68 -6.21 2.43
N PRO A 120 -2.27 -7.04 3.29
CA PRO A 120 -2.71 -8.38 2.90
C PRO A 120 -3.89 -8.33 1.92
N ALA A 121 -4.18 -9.45 1.26
CA ALA A 121 -5.39 -9.60 0.48
C ALA A 121 -6.65 -9.34 1.35
N GLY A 122 -7.71 -8.83 0.72
CA GLY A 122 -8.95 -8.49 1.43
C GLY A 122 -9.10 -7.01 1.78
N LEU A 123 -8.13 -6.17 1.38
CA LEU A 123 -8.18 -4.73 1.58
C LEU A 123 -8.21 -3.97 0.24
N ALA A 124 -8.88 -2.82 0.22
CA ALA A 124 -8.75 -1.85 -0.87
C ALA A 124 -7.55 -0.94 -0.60
N HIS A 125 -6.83 -0.57 -1.66
CA HIS A 125 -5.59 0.21 -1.58
C HIS A 125 -5.61 1.39 -2.53
N GLY A 126 -5.08 2.52 -2.07
CA GLY A 126 -4.85 3.72 -2.86
C GLY A 126 -3.83 4.64 -2.22
N PHE A 127 -3.39 5.65 -2.95
CA PHE A 127 -2.46 6.64 -2.42
C PHE A 127 -2.67 8.03 -3.02
N LEU A 128 -2.27 9.04 -2.25
CA LEU A 128 -2.19 10.44 -2.68
C LEU A 128 -0.72 10.87 -2.74
N VAL A 129 -0.31 11.53 -3.82
CA VAL A 129 1.03 12.15 -3.93
C VAL A 129 1.07 13.48 -3.18
N ILE A 130 1.95 13.56 -2.18
CA ILE A 130 2.12 14.73 -1.30
C ILE A 130 3.22 15.66 -1.85
N SER A 131 4.36 15.10 -2.27
CA SER A 131 5.46 15.85 -2.87
C SER A 131 5.16 16.32 -4.29
N ASN A 132 6.05 17.11 -4.90
CA ASN A 132 5.89 17.59 -6.28
C ASN A 132 5.72 16.45 -7.29
N SER A 133 6.40 15.33 -7.05
CA SER A 133 6.25 14.07 -7.79
C SER A 133 6.58 12.91 -6.88
N ALA A 134 6.09 11.73 -7.22
CA ALA A 134 6.48 10.49 -6.55
C ALA A 134 6.57 9.33 -7.53
N HIS A 135 7.54 8.45 -7.29
CA HIS A 135 7.68 7.15 -7.93
C HIS A 135 7.37 6.06 -6.91
N VAL A 136 6.36 5.25 -7.21
CA VAL A 136 5.86 4.18 -6.33
C VAL A 136 6.09 2.84 -7.00
N LEU A 137 6.76 1.95 -6.27
CA LEU A 137 6.90 0.53 -6.60
C LEU A 137 6.04 -0.30 -5.67
N TYR A 138 5.34 -1.29 -6.20
CA TYR A 138 4.66 -2.27 -5.37
C TYR A 138 4.67 -3.66 -5.98
N LYS A 139 4.89 -4.66 -5.11
CA LYS A 139 4.80 -6.08 -5.44
C LYS A 139 3.39 -6.58 -5.12
N THR A 140 2.89 -7.54 -5.90
CA THR A 140 1.59 -8.17 -5.65
C THR A 140 1.72 -9.69 -5.54
N THR A 141 0.85 -10.29 -4.72
CA THR A 141 0.85 -11.74 -4.44
C THR A 141 0.09 -12.54 -5.47
N ASP A 142 -0.69 -11.88 -6.34
CA ASP A 142 -1.39 -12.50 -7.47
C ASP A 142 -1.30 -11.59 -8.69
N TYR A 143 -1.62 -12.14 -9.86
CA TYR A 143 -1.59 -11.41 -11.12
C TYR A 143 -2.76 -10.44 -11.25
N TYR A 144 -2.59 -9.42 -12.07
CA TYR A 144 -3.67 -8.50 -12.40
C TYR A 144 -4.77 -9.21 -13.18
N SER A 145 -6.01 -9.06 -12.71
CA SER A 145 -7.23 -9.68 -13.25
C SER A 145 -8.30 -8.61 -13.46
N PRO A 146 -8.37 -8.00 -14.65
CA PRO A 146 -9.24 -6.85 -14.93
C PRO A 146 -10.71 -7.10 -14.63
N GLU A 147 -11.19 -8.31 -14.91
CA GLU A 147 -12.59 -8.72 -14.70
C GLU A 147 -12.97 -8.79 -13.21
N HIS A 148 -12.00 -8.99 -12.34
CA HIS A 148 -12.19 -9.06 -10.90
C HIS A 148 -11.79 -7.77 -10.17
N GLU A 149 -11.26 -6.79 -10.90
CA GLU A 149 -10.90 -5.50 -10.31
C GLU A 149 -12.15 -4.71 -9.89
N ARG A 150 -12.06 -4.08 -8.74
CA ARG A 150 -13.08 -3.19 -8.19
C ARG A 150 -12.42 -1.90 -7.76
N THR A 151 -13.20 -0.83 -7.80
CA THR A 151 -12.79 0.49 -7.31
C THR A 151 -13.79 0.94 -6.26
N LEU A 152 -13.30 1.26 -5.07
CA LEU A 152 -14.06 1.88 -3.99
C LEU A 152 -13.92 3.41 -4.09
N ALA A 153 -14.98 4.14 -3.83
CA ALA A 153 -14.97 5.59 -3.87
C ALA A 153 -13.97 6.17 -2.85
N TRP A 154 -12.95 6.87 -3.32
CA TRP A 154 -11.92 7.47 -2.48
C TRP A 154 -12.46 8.51 -1.50
N ASN A 155 -13.58 9.16 -1.85
CA ASN A 155 -14.25 10.23 -1.08
C ASN A 155 -15.56 9.74 -0.40
N ASP A 156 -15.70 8.45 -0.15
CA ASP A 156 -16.90 7.88 0.47
C ASP A 156 -17.18 8.55 1.83
N PRO A 157 -18.40 9.09 2.06
CA PRO A 157 -18.74 9.81 3.28
C PRO A 157 -18.85 8.92 4.52
N ASN A 158 -18.96 7.60 4.37
CA ASN A 158 -19.00 6.65 5.49
C ASN A 158 -17.59 6.26 5.93
N LEU A 159 -16.64 6.18 5.00
CA LEU A 159 -15.23 5.90 5.30
C LEU A 159 -14.54 7.12 5.91
N LYS A 160 -14.84 8.32 5.45
CA LYS A 160 -14.26 9.59 5.93
C LYS A 160 -12.73 9.54 5.98
N ILE A 161 -12.11 9.04 4.92
CA ILE A 161 -10.65 8.97 4.82
C ILE A 161 -10.09 10.39 4.82
N ASP A 162 -9.19 10.67 5.76
CA ASP A 162 -8.44 11.93 5.79
C ASP A 162 -7.25 11.84 4.84
N TRP A 163 -7.48 12.21 3.60
CA TRP A 163 -6.44 12.26 2.57
C TRP A 163 -5.45 13.41 2.72
N GLN A 164 -5.69 14.35 3.64
CA GLN A 164 -4.87 15.57 3.82
C GLN A 164 -4.78 16.39 2.51
N LEU A 165 -5.88 16.51 1.79
CA LEU A 165 -5.93 17.14 0.46
C LEU A 165 -5.65 18.66 0.52
N GLU A 166 -4.81 19.12 -0.39
CA GLU A 166 -4.66 20.54 -0.72
C GLU A 166 -5.48 20.86 -1.98
N GLY A 167 -6.80 21.00 -1.85
CA GLY A 167 -7.72 21.24 -2.96
C GLY A 167 -8.24 19.94 -3.61
N GLN A 168 -8.70 20.03 -4.86
CA GLN A 168 -9.26 18.88 -5.59
C GLN A 168 -8.13 17.97 -6.11
N PRO A 169 -8.17 16.66 -5.85
CA PRO A 169 -7.17 15.74 -6.38
C PRO A 169 -7.38 15.48 -7.87
N THR A 170 -6.29 15.14 -8.55
CA THR A 170 -6.36 14.59 -9.90
C THR A 170 -6.58 13.09 -9.81
N VAL A 171 -7.74 12.62 -10.30
CA VAL A 171 -8.12 11.20 -10.30
C VAL A 171 -8.49 10.73 -11.71
N SER A 172 -8.29 9.45 -11.99
CA SER A 172 -8.67 8.85 -13.26
C SER A 172 -10.20 8.79 -13.42
N ALA A 173 -10.70 8.71 -14.66
CA ALA A 173 -12.11 8.50 -14.92
C ALA A 173 -12.67 7.20 -14.30
N LYS A 174 -11.83 6.18 -14.11
CA LYS A 174 -12.17 4.96 -13.39
C LYS A 174 -12.36 5.25 -11.90
N ASP A 175 -11.42 5.94 -11.29
CA ASP A 175 -11.42 6.21 -9.84
C ASP A 175 -12.54 7.17 -9.44
N GLN A 176 -12.95 8.07 -10.33
CA GLN A 176 -14.13 8.93 -10.14
C GLN A 176 -15.44 8.15 -10.04
N ARG A 177 -15.51 6.95 -10.61
CA ARG A 177 -16.70 6.08 -10.63
C ARG A 177 -16.63 4.95 -9.61
N GLY A 178 -15.78 5.05 -8.61
CA GLY A 178 -15.69 4.07 -7.54
C GLY A 178 -17.04 3.84 -6.84
N ALA A 179 -17.33 2.60 -6.50
CA ALA A 179 -18.54 2.22 -5.77
C ALA A 179 -18.54 2.82 -4.35
N ALA A 180 -19.70 3.21 -3.84
CA ALA A 180 -19.82 3.56 -2.43
C ALA A 180 -19.53 2.34 -1.54
N PHE A 181 -18.96 2.56 -0.36
CA PHE A 181 -18.58 1.47 0.56
C PHE A 181 -19.75 0.53 0.88
N ARG A 182 -20.95 1.05 1.09
CA ARG A 182 -22.15 0.26 1.37
C ARG A 182 -22.56 -0.68 0.24
N ASP A 183 -22.19 -0.35 -1.01
CA ASP A 183 -22.56 -1.08 -2.23
C ASP A 183 -21.38 -1.91 -2.77
N ALA A 184 -20.22 -1.84 -2.11
CA ALA A 184 -19.01 -2.52 -2.55
C ALA A 184 -19.08 -4.03 -2.30
N GLU A 185 -18.56 -4.81 -3.24
CA GLU A 185 -18.28 -6.23 -3.01
C GLU A 185 -17.16 -6.35 -1.95
N THR A 186 -17.34 -7.23 -0.98
CA THR A 186 -16.45 -7.40 0.18
C THR A 186 -16.05 -8.85 0.36
N PHE A 187 -15.07 -9.09 1.24
CA PHE A 187 -14.59 -10.43 1.56
C PHE A 187 -15.29 -10.95 2.84
N GLU A 188 -15.52 -12.27 2.89
CA GLU A 188 -16.08 -12.95 4.07
C GLU A 188 -15.07 -13.01 5.24
#